data_d72534a40eea06a36776033fe4327f23
#
_entry.id   d72534a40eea06a36776033fe4327f23
#
_cell.length_a   1.000
_cell.length_b   1.000
_cell.length_c   1.000
_cell.angle_alpha   90.00
_cell.angle_beta   90.00
_cell.angle_gamma   90.00
#
_symmetry.space_group_name_H-M   'P 1'
#
loop_
_entity.id
_entity.type
_entity.pdbx_description
1 polymer ?
#
loop_
_entity_poly.entity_id
_entity_poly.type
_entity_poly.pdbx_seq_one_letter_code
_entity_poly.pdbx_strand_id
1 'polypeptide(L)'
;MDKIASFTVNHLKLLPGVYVSRRDTAGDARITTFDIRMTRPNHEPVMNTAEIHTIEHLGATFLRNHKVYKDRVLYFGPMGCRTGFYLLLAGDYESADIVPLLQEMFSYIRDFEGEIPGAAARDCGNYLDMNLPMARYLARKFCDEVLKDIQEDRLIYPE
;
A
#
# COMPACT_ATOMS: atom_id res chain seq x y z
N MET A 1 -7.91 -5.86 28.13
CA MET A 1 -6.99 -5.94 26.97
C MET A 1 -7.05 -4.58 26.28
N ASP A 2 -5.93 -3.91 26.13
CA ASP A 2 -5.89 -2.58 25.55
C ASP A 2 -6.09 -2.63 24.03
N LYS A 3 -6.64 -1.54 23.45
CA LYS A 3 -6.78 -1.43 21.99
C LYS A 3 -5.39 -1.33 21.36
N ILE A 4 -5.16 -2.07 20.29
CA ILE A 4 -3.95 -1.93 19.48
C ILE A 4 -4.02 -0.66 18.61
N ALA A 5 -2.89 -0.12 18.19
CA ALA A 5 -2.78 1.14 17.46
C ALA A 5 -3.74 1.24 16.26
N SER A 6 -3.86 0.18 15.45
CA SER A 6 -4.75 0.16 14.29
C SER A 6 -6.24 0.26 14.64
N PHE A 7 -6.64 -0.02 15.86
CA PHE A 7 -8.04 0.10 16.33
C PHE A 7 -8.33 1.45 16.98
N THR A 8 -7.35 2.30 17.13
CA THR A 8 -7.53 3.67 17.67
C THR A 8 -7.82 4.70 16.58
N VAL A 9 -7.57 4.36 15.32
CA VAL A 9 -7.84 5.23 14.16
C VAL A 9 -9.35 5.38 13.94
N ASN A 10 -9.81 6.60 13.74
CA ASN A 10 -11.22 6.87 13.45
C ASN A 10 -11.59 6.51 12.01
N HIS A 11 -12.00 5.26 11.77
CA HIS A 11 -12.33 4.75 10.44
C HIS A 11 -13.59 5.37 9.81
N LEU A 12 -14.41 6.09 10.56
CA LEU A 12 -15.56 6.82 10.00
C LEU A 12 -15.13 8.12 9.30
N LYS A 13 -14.01 8.69 9.73
CA LYS A 13 -13.46 9.93 9.16
C LYS A 13 -12.30 9.67 8.18
N LEU A 14 -11.71 8.46 8.21
CA LEU A 14 -10.51 8.14 7.44
C LEU A 14 -10.77 8.20 5.94
N LEU A 15 -9.98 8.99 5.24
CA LEU A 15 -10.00 9.13 3.79
C LEU A 15 -8.96 8.21 3.12
N PRO A 16 -9.09 7.93 1.83
CA PRO A 16 -7.99 7.38 1.04
C PRO A 16 -6.76 8.31 1.12
N GLY A 17 -5.59 7.74 1.40
CA GLY A 17 -4.40 8.55 1.66
C GLY A 17 -3.18 7.70 2.03
N VAL A 18 -2.16 8.35 2.54
CA VAL A 18 -0.88 7.77 2.95
C VAL A 18 -0.57 8.22 4.36
N TYR A 19 -0.56 7.31 5.31
CA TYR A 19 -0.45 7.65 6.73
C TYR A 19 0.69 6.89 7.39
N VAL A 20 1.43 7.54 8.28
CA VAL A 20 2.28 6.82 9.23
C VAL A 20 1.37 6.11 10.24
N SER A 21 1.29 4.79 10.15
CA SER A 21 0.48 3.98 11.06
C SER A 21 1.14 3.84 12.42
N ARG A 22 2.44 3.57 12.43
CA ARG A 22 3.24 3.51 13.66
C ARG A 22 4.73 3.54 13.36
N ARG A 23 5.49 3.83 14.39
CA ARG A 23 6.95 3.72 14.42
C ARG A 23 7.35 2.70 15.47
N ASP A 24 8.15 1.72 15.07
CA ASP A 24 8.66 0.68 15.94
C ASP A 24 10.19 0.75 16.01
N THR A 25 10.74 0.15 17.06
CA THR A 25 12.20 -0.03 17.24
C THR A 25 12.48 -1.51 17.47
N ALA A 26 13.42 -2.05 16.70
CA ALA A 26 13.91 -3.42 16.85
C ALA A 26 15.44 -3.39 16.99
N GLY A 27 15.95 -3.52 18.23
CA GLY A 27 17.36 -3.21 18.52
C GLY A 27 17.65 -1.74 18.22
N ASP A 28 18.67 -1.48 17.40
CA ASP A 28 19.04 -0.12 16.96
C ASP A 28 18.30 0.33 15.69
N ALA A 29 17.51 -0.56 15.09
CA ALA A 29 16.78 -0.26 13.86
C ALA A 29 15.43 0.41 14.14
N ARG A 30 15.17 1.52 13.46
CA ARG A 30 13.84 2.13 13.39
C ARG A 30 13.07 1.55 12.21
N ILE A 31 11.77 1.37 12.37
CA ILE A 31 10.87 0.85 11.36
C ILE A 31 9.65 1.75 11.29
N THR A 32 9.36 2.28 10.12
CA THR A 32 8.11 3.03 9.88
C THR A 32 7.13 2.14 9.12
N THR A 33 5.93 1.97 9.67
CA THR A 33 4.81 1.30 9.02
C THR A 33 3.86 2.33 8.44
N PHE A 34 3.62 2.25 7.15
CA PHE A 34 2.68 3.10 6.43
C PHE A 34 1.37 2.37 6.15
N ASP A 35 0.27 3.06 6.37
CA ASP A 35 -1.07 2.72 5.90
C ASP A 35 -1.30 3.41 4.55
N ILE A 36 -1.33 2.62 3.48
CA ILE A 36 -1.65 3.08 2.14
C ILE A 36 -3.12 2.77 1.90
N ARG A 37 -3.97 3.74 2.26
CA ARG A 37 -5.42 3.60 2.22
C ARG A 37 -5.95 3.92 0.83
N MET A 38 -6.40 2.91 0.10
CA MET A 38 -6.84 3.07 -1.29
C MET A 38 -8.34 3.34 -1.42
N THR A 39 -9.16 2.84 -0.48
CA THR A 39 -10.60 3.05 -0.49
C THR A 39 -11.05 3.64 0.84
N ARG A 40 -12.13 4.45 0.82
CA ARG A 40 -12.70 5.04 2.02
C ARG A 40 -13.41 3.95 2.85
N PRO A 41 -12.90 3.66 4.08
CA PRO A 41 -13.48 2.61 4.91
C PRO A 41 -14.97 2.83 5.19
N ASN A 42 -15.77 1.77 5.09
CA ASN A 42 -17.21 1.77 5.37
C ASN A 42 -18.08 2.68 4.47
N HIS A 43 -17.50 3.32 3.44
CA HIS A 43 -18.21 4.19 2.49
C HIS A 43 -18.08 3.72 1.06
N GLU A 44 -16.92 3.16 0.68
CA GLU A 44 -16.68 2.62 -0.66
C GLU A 44 -16.68 1.08 -0.61
N PRO A 45 -16.99 0.40 -1.73
CA PRO A 45 -16.75 -1.03 -1.85
C PRO A 45 -15.27 -1.36 -1.59
N VAL A 46 -15.03 -2.47 -0.88
CA VAL A 46 -13.66 -2.97 -0.69
C VAL A 46 -13.14 -3.59 -1.99
N MET A 47 -11.82 -3.64 -2.13
CA MET A 47 -11.17 -4.34 -3.25
C MET A 47 -11.40 -5.85 -3.13
N ASN A 48 -11.53 -6.56 -4.27
CA ASN A 48 -11.60 -8.02 -4.25
C ASN A 48 -10.21 -8.65 -4.16
N THR A 49 -10.17 -9.95 -3.86
CA THR A 49 -8.92 -10.66 -3.59
C THR A 49 -7.97 -10.67 -4.79
N ALA A 50 -8.48 -10.88 -5.99
CA ALA A 50 -7.68 -11.02 -7.20
C ALA A 50 -6.93 -9.73 -7.59
N GLU A 51 -7.58 -8.56 -7.50
CA GLU A 51 -6.89 -7.29 -7.76
C GLU A 51 -5.93 -6.90 -6.64
N ILE A 52 -6.27 -7.19 -5.38
CA ILE A 52 -5.36 -7.00 -4.25
C ILE A 52 -4.10 -7.83 -4.44
N HIS A 53 -4.25 -9.11 -4.75
CA HIS A 53 -3.13 -10.03 -4.96
C HIS A 53 -2.25 -9.59 -6.13
N THR A 54 -2.87 -9.09 -7.21
CA THR A 54 -2.13 -8.52 -8.34
C THR A 54 -1.33 -7.27 -7.95
N ILE A 55 -1.94 -6.34 -7.20
CA ILE A 55 -1.26 -5.13 -6.70
C ILE A 55 -0.10 -5.52 -5.76
N GLU A 56 -0.30 -6.52 -4.91
CA GLU A 56 0.75 -7.03 -4.02
C GLU A 56 1.97 -7.52 -4.82
N HIS A 57 1.76 -8.40 -5.81
CA HIS A 57 2.86 -8.93 -6.64
C HIS A 57 3.61 -7.82 -7.39
N LEU A 58 2.88 -6.92 -8.06
CA LEU A 58 3.48 -5.82 -8.81
C LEU A 58 4.18 -4.81 -7.90
N GLY A 59 3.53 -4.41 -6.81
CA GLY A 59 4.09 -3.47 -5.85
C GLY A 59 5.31 -4.00 -5.13
N ALA A 60 5.27 -5.25 -4.66
CA ALA A 60 6.41 -5.90 -4.02
C ALA A 60 7.60 -6.04 -4.99
N THR A 61 7.33 -6.40 -6.24
CA THR A 61 8.36 -6.49 -7.27
C THR A 61 8.99 -5.12 -7.55
N PHE A 62 8.18 -4.09 -7.72
CA PHE A 62 8.66 -2.72 -7.93
C PHE A 62 9.53 -2.24 -6.76
N LEU A 63 9.02 -2.35 -5.53
CA LEU A 63 9.68 -1.84 -4.33
C LEU A 63 11.02 -2.53 -4.08
N ARG A 64 11.10 -3.85 -4.22
CA ARG A 64 12.33 -4.63 -4.00
C ARG A 64 13.35 -4.49 -5.13
N ASN A 65 12.99 -3.89 -6.25
CA ASN A 65 13.89 -3.52 -7.34
C ASN A 65 14.14 -2.01 -7.44
N HIS A 66 13.53 -1.21 -6.54
CA HIS A 66 13.67 0.24 -6.57
C HIS A 66 15.11 0.67 -6.22
N LYS A 67 15.69 1.59 -7.01
CA LYS A 67 17.11 1.98 -6.91
C LYS A 67 17.51 2.51 -5.53
N VAL A 68 16.60 3.20 -4.85
CA VAL A 68 16.87 3.86 -3.56
C VAL A 68 16.34 3.04 -2.38
N TYR A 69 15.16 2.45 -2.50
CA TYR A 69 14.46 1.86 -1.36
C TYR A 69 14.58 0.34 -1.22
N LYS A 70 15.10 -0.40 -2.22
CA LYS A 70 15.13 -1.88 -2.22
C LYS A 70 15.67 -2.50 -0.93
N ASP A 71 16.73 -1.91 -0.37
CA ASP A 71 17.41 -2.42 0.84
C ASP A 71 16.72 -1.95 2.15
N ARG A 72 15.68 -1.14 2.05
CA ARG A 72 14.89 -0.62 3.17
C ARG A 72 13.50 -1.23 3.26
N VAL A 73 13.02 -1.88 2.20
CA VAL A 73 11.71 -2.52 2.16
C VAL A 73 11.72 -3.79 2.99
N LEU A 74 10.94 -3.80 4.07
CA LEU A 74 10.75 -4.96 4.93
C LEU A 74 9.54 -5.78 4.52
N TYR A 75 8.42 -5.09 4.21
CA TYR A 75 7.17 -5.74 3.84
C TYR A 75 6.29 -4.80 3.02
N PHE A 76 5.56 -5.35 2.05
CA PHE A 76 4.43 -4.74 1.38
C PHE A 76 3.34 -5.80 1.21
N GLY A 77 2.14 -5.53 1.68
CA GLY A 77 1.03 -6.49 1.59
C GLY A 77 -0.30 -5.91 2.01
N PRO A 78 -1.40 -6.60 1.66
CA PRO A 78 -2.76 -6.10 1.87
C PRO A 78 -3.18 -6.13 3.33
N MET A 79 -4.09 -5.22 3.67
CA MET A 79 -4.83 -5.26 4.93
C MET A 79 -5.95 -6.30 4.85
N GLY A 80 -6.24 -6.99 5.94
CA GLY A 80 -7.34 -7.95 6.02
C GLY A 80 -8.72 -7.35 5.74
N CYS A 81 -8.92 -6.05 5.98
CA CYS A 81 -10.15 -5.32 5.65
C CYS A 81 -10.29 -4.99 4.15
N ARG A 82 -9.28 -5.23 3.35
CA ARG A 82 -9.25 -5.02 1.88
C ARG A 82 -9.48 -3.57 1.43
N THR A 83 -9.11 -2.60 2.26
CA THR A 83 -9.23 -1.17 1.94
C THR A 83 -7.90 -0.51 1.60
N GLY A 84 -6.80 -1.25 1.68
CA GLY A 84 -5.45 -0.74 1.41
C GLY A 84 -4.37 -1.75 1.72
N PHE A 85 -3.15 -1.24 1.81
CA PHE A 85 -1.93 -2.01 2.01
C PHE A 85 -1.11 -1.43 3.15
N TYR A 86 -0.28 -2.27 3.78
CA TYR A 86 0.81 -1.83 4.62
C TYR A 86 2.14 -1.88 3.87
N LEU A 87 2.92 -0.82 4.03
CA LEU A 87 4.33 -0.77 3.64
C LEU A 87 5.18 -0.55 4.88
N LEU A 88 6.14 -1.42 5.13
CA LEU A 88 7.11 -1.30 6.20
C LEU A 88 8.48 -0.97 5.62
N LEU A 89 9.06 0.14 6.07
CA LEU A 89 10.41 0.56 5.68
C LEU A 89 11.33 0.64 6.91
N ALA A 90 12.55 0.16 6.76
CA ALA A 90 13.62 0.42 7.71
C ALA A 90 14.04 1.89 7.62
N GLY A 91 13.89 2.62 8.70
CA GLY A 91 14.18 4.05 8.80
C GLY A 91 13.04 4.81 9.51
N ASP A 92 13.25 6.10 9.66
CA ASP A 92 12.31 7.04 10.26
C ASP A 92 11.83 8.01 9.17
N TYR A 93 10.56 7.92 8.82
CA TYR A 93 9.96 8.66 7.71
C TYR A 93 8.64 9.29 8.12
N GLU A 94 8.33 10.41 7.48
CA GLU A 94 6.99 11.01 7.48
C GLU A 94 6.16 10.52 6.28
N SER A 95 4.84 10.68 6.34
CA SER A 95 3.96 10.28 5.24
C SER A 95 4.34 10.93 3.90
N ALA A 96 4.70 12.22 3.93
CA ALA A 96 5.08 12.97 2.75
C ALA A 96 6.38 12.45 2.09
N ASP A 97 7.29 11.87 2.86
CA ASP A 97 8.59 11.40 2.34
C ASP A 97 8.44 10.28 1.31
N ILE A 98 7.40 9.45 1.46
CA ILE A 98 7.19 8.30 0.58
C ILE A 98 6.18 8.54 -0.53
N VAL A 99 5.52 9.70 -0.58
CA VAL A 99 4.57 10.02 -1.65
C VAL A 99 5.20 9.87 -3.04
N PRO A 100 6.41 10.39 -3.31
CA PRO A 100 7.05 10.18 -4.62
C PRO A 100 7.26 8.72 -4.97
N LEU A 101 7.70 7.89 -4.01
CA LEU A 101 7.87 6.44 -4.19
C LEU A 101 6.53 5.77 -4.58
N LEU A 102 5.45 6.16 -3.90
CA LEU A 102 4.12 5.61 -4.18
C LEU A 102 3.57 6.09 -5.52
N GLN A 103 3.84 7.33 -5.91
CA GLN A 103 3.50 7.84 -7.26
C GLN A 103 4.19 7.02 -8.34
N GLU A 104 5.47 6.69 -8.18
CA GLU A 104 6.22 5.85 -9.10
C GLU A 104 5.65 4.41 -9.13
N MET A 105 5.42 3.80 -7.96
CA MET A 105 4.92 2.44 -7.84
C MET A 105 3.52 2.28 -8.45
N PHE A 106 2.58 3.15 -8.11
CA PHE A 106 1.22 3.07 -8.62
C PHE A 106 1.13 3.47 -10.11
N SER A 107 2.00 4.35 -10.59
CA SER A 107 2.16 4.61 -12.03
C SER A 107 2.67 3.37 -12.76
N TYR A 108 3.66 2.67 -12.20
CA TYR A 108 4.13 1.40 -12.74
C TYR A 108 3.00 0.36 -12.82
N ILE A 109 2.20 0.20 -11.75
CA ILE A 109 1.07 -0.76 -11.74
C ILE A 109 0.00 -0.36 -12.75
N ARG A 110 -0.36 0.93 -12.83
CA ARG A 110 -1.33 1.47 -13.79
C ARG A 110 -0.97 1.16 -15.24
N ASP A 111 0.30 1.26 -15.56
CA ASP A 111 0.81 1.16 -16.93
C ASP A 111 1.39 -0.24 -17.24
N PHE A 112 1.33 -1.16 -16.27
CA PHE A 112 1.91 -2.49 -16.42
C PHE A 112 1.21 -3.30 -17.53
N GLU A 113 2.04 -3.92 -18.36
CA GLU A 113 1.63 -4.85 -19.42
C GLU A 113 2.49 -6.13 -19.35
N GLY A 114 1.88 -7.25 -19.66
CA GLY A 114 2.56 -8.54 -19.69
C GLY A 114 2.16 -9.47 -18.53
N GLU A 115 2.98 -10.47 -18.27
CA GLU A 115 2.75 -11.47 -17.25
C GLU A 115 3.07 -10.91 -15.85
N ILE A 116 2.17 -11.13 -14.89
CA ILE A 116 2.36 -10.68 -13.52
C ILE A 116 3.52 -11.46 -12.89
N PRO A 117 4.55 -10.78 -12.35
CA PRO A 117 5.68 -11.43 -11.71
C PRO A 117 5.25 -12.42 -10.63
N GLY A 118 5.78 -13.63 -10.66
CA GLY A 118 5.46 -14.67 -9.68
C GLY A 118 4.06 -15.30 -9.80
N ALA A 119 3.25 -14.94 -10.80
CA ALA A 119 1.93 -15.55 -11.04
C ALA A 119 2.03 -16.91 -11.71
N ALA A 120 2.74 -17.83 -11.08
CA ALA A 120 2.93 -19.20 -11.55
C ALA A 120 2.77 -20.18 -10.37
N ALA A 121 2.31 -21.39 -10.66
CA ALA A 121 2.07 -22.42 -9.63
C ALA A 121 3.31 -22.76 -8.79
N ARG A 122 4.50 -22.56 -9.36
CA ARG A 122 5.77 -22.77 -8.67
C ARG A 122 6.06 -21.67 -7.65
N ASP A 123 5.65 -20.43 -7.94
CA ASP A 123 6.13 -19.23 -7.26
C ASP A 123 5.07 -18.64 -6.32
N CYS A 124 3.79 -18.98 -6.52
CA CYS A 124 2.67 -18.46 -5.74
C CYS A 124 1.69 -19.57 -5.36
N GLY A 125 1.25 -19.56 -4.10
CA GLY A 125 0.31 -20.55 -3.56
C GLY A 125 -1.12 -20.42 -4.11
N ASN A 126 -1.46 -19.32 -4.78
CA ASN A 126 -2.76 -19.07 -5.40
C ASN A 126 -2.64 -18.25 -6.70
N TYR A 127 -1.78 -18.69 -7.58
CA TYR A 127 -1.37 -17.95 -8.78
C TYR A 127 -2.50 -17.63 -9.78
N LEU A 128 -3.64 -18.32 -9.69
CA LEU A 128 -4.81 -18.08 -10.54
C LEU A 128 -5.70 -16.93 -10.04
N ASP A 129 -5.55 -16.51 -8.78
CA ASP A 129 -6.35 -15.42 -8.20
C ASP A 129 -5.72 -14.06 -8.52
N MET A 130 -5.72 -13.71 -9.81
CA MET A 130 -5.15 -12.48 -10.35
C MET A 130 -6.15 -11.73 -11.22
N ASN A 131 -6.13 -10.40 -11.17
CA ASN A 131 -6.95 -9.51 -12.00
C ASN A 131 -6.19 -8.24 -12.38
N LEU A 132 -5.36 -8.34 -13.43
CA LEU A 132 -4.54 -7.21 -13.90
C LEU A 132 -5.37 -6.00 -14.36
N PRO A 133 -6.47 -6.15 -15.14
CA PRO A 133 -7.28 -5.01 -15.55
C PRO A 133 -7.83 -4.20 -14.37
N MET A 134 -8.33 -4.87 -13.31
CA MET A 134 -8.83 -4.19 -12.12
C MET A 134 -7.70 -3.61 -11.26
N ALA A 135 -6.57 -4.28 -11.15
CA ALA A 135 -5.39 -3.73 -10.46
C ALA A 135 -4.91 -2.43 -11.12
N ARG A 136 -4.84 -2.40 -12.46
CA ARG A 136 -4.51 -1.18 -13.23
C ARG A 136 -5.53 -0.07 -13.02
N TYR A 137 -6.82 -0.40 -13.03
CA TYR A 137 -7.90 0.57 -12.77
C TYR A 137 -7.78 1.18 -11.37
N LEU A 138 -7.59 0.35 -10.34
CA LEU A 138 -7.46 0.81 -8.95
C LEU A 138 -6.20 1.64 -8.74
N ALA A 139 -5.09 1.25 -9.36
CA ALA A 139 -3.86 2.04 -9.34
C ALA A 139 -4.05 3.41 -10.02
N ARG A 140 -4.73 3.47 -11.17
CA ARG A 140 -5.08 4.71 -11.84
C ARG A 140 -5.96 5.59 -10.95
N LYS A 141 -7.03 5.03 -10.38
CA LYS A 141 -7.92 5.75 -9.47
C LYS A 141 -7.14 6.37 -8.31
N PHE A 142 -6.27 5.58 -7.65
CA PHE A 142 -5.46 6.06 -6.54
C PHE A 142 -4.46 7.14 -6.95
N CYS A 143 -3.80 7.00 -8.11
CA CYS A 143 -2.95 8.05 -8.66
C CYS A 143 -3.70 9.35 -8.91
N ASP A 144 -4.84 9.28 -9.59
CA ASP A 144 -5.55 10.46 -10.07
C ASP A 144 -6.32 11.18 -8.94
N GLU A 145 -6.93 10.43 -8.03
CA GLU A 145 -7.80 10.98 -6.98
C GLU A 145 -7.07 11.28 -5.67
N VAL A 146 -5.90 10.68 -5.43
CA VAL A 146 -5.18 10.80 -4.16
C VAL A 146 -3.76 11.30 -4.35
N LEU A 147 -2.92 10.56 -5.07
CA LEU A 147 -1.47 10.82 -5.08
C LEU A 147 -1.04 12.02 -5.91
N LYS A 148 -1.79 12.39 -6.96
CA LYS A 148 -1.41 13.46 -7.89
C LYS A 148 -1.31 14.83 -7.21
N ASP A 149 -2.20 15.10 -6.26
CA ASP A 149 -2.25 16.36 -5.50
C ASP A 149 -2.72 16.04 -4.07
N ILE A 150 -1.90 15.25 -3.36
CA ILE A 150 -2.26 14.76 -2.02
C ILE A 150 -2.31 15.90 -1.01
N GLN A 151 -3.45 16.04 -0.34
CA GLN A 151 -3.69 17.07 0.66
C GLN A 151 -3.26 16.60 2.05
N GLU A 152 -3.05 17.55 2.96
CA GLU A 152 -2.56 17.28 4.32
C GLU A 152 -3.49 16.34 5.12
N ASP A 153 -4.80 16.45 4.94
CA ASP A 153 -5.81 15.58 5.58
C ASP A 153 -5.77 14.11 5.10
N ARG A 154 -4.95 13.84 4.09
CA ARG A 154 -4.66 12.49 3.57
C ARG A 154 -3.25 11.99 3.91
N LEU A 155 -2.53 12.73 4.74
CA LEU A 155 -1.18 12.40 5.24
C LEU A 155 -1.14 12.20 6.75
N ILE A 156 -2.17 12.68 7.47
CA ILE A 156 -2.29 12.62 8.93
C ILE A 156 -3.62 11.96 9.29
N TYR A 157 -3.59 11.01 10.21
CA TYR A 157 -4.82 10.35 10.65
C TYR A 157 -5.82 11.36 11.25
N PRO A 158 -7.13 11.23 10.93
CA PRO A 158 -8.17 12.06 11.52
C PRO A 158 -8.34 11.77 13.01
N GLU A 159 -8.59 12.81 13.77
CA GLU A 159 -8.95 12.73 15.20
C GLU A 159 -10.37 12.21 15.44
#